data_2ca57fbbf499979e7ae8d7d304d89985
#
_entry.id   2ca57fbbf499979e7ae8d7d304d89985
#
_cell.length_a   1.000
_cell.length_b   1.000
_cell.length_c   1.000
_cell.angle_alpha   90.00
_cell.angle_beta   90.00
_cell.angle_gamma   90.00
#
_symmetry.space_group_name_H-M   'P 1'
#
loop_
_entity.id
_entity.type
_entity.pdbx_description
1 polymer ?
#
loop_
_entity_poly.entity_id
_entity_poly.type
_entity_poly.pdbx_seq_one_letter_code
_entity_poly.pdbx_strand_id
1 'polypeptide(L)'
;MATSTRPTLAAIETLLRDGYWDRTEIIRMADGSLRVRKQSKGQQSSGPWGQDNLRAEALYLQDLEPHLLDLFPRLIASWEEPAPGYDMAYMTHYVDVAQLVRKEAFNQQQANEFQSHLGKRVFGQLHTQCTSQNSLAENVLATLQQAALAIRDHNELQALTTPSMGINGQVCLNLAANTATLIRQQTLLYGLDAAPQVRLHGDLFLENILLPATSENEHWPTQLVLIDPVSVAGMGAGHPLFDLAKYESYASGELPAMRRGHTMVDGMDNTDVDFSFAIDWQHPEMQPFKVVNWHSMLRQSYISHYGVIDDAMYALLEAYFAAAMVLCTEGIEQQARALKATFSLQSALSLAAQ
;
A
#
# COMPACT_ATOMS: atom_id res chain seq x y z
N MET A 1 -8.73 -10.70 26.51
CA MET A 1 -9.17 -11.29 25.22
C MET A 1 -8.90 -12.79 25.26
N ALA A 2 -9.87 -13.63 24.94
CA ALA A 2 -9.62 -15.07 24.87
C ALA A 2 -8.92 -15.35 23.54
N THR A 3 -7.63 -15.63 23.56
CA THR A 3 -6.91 -16.14 22.41
C THR A 3 -7.50 -17.50 22.05
N SER A 4 -8.17 -17.58 20.90
CA SER A 4 -8.67 -18.86 20.42
C SER A 4 -7.48 -19.73 19.98
N THR A 5 -7.58 -21.02 20.23
CA THR A 5 -6.63 -21.99 19.65
C THR A 5 -6.80 -21.98 18.12
N ARG A 6 -5.67 -22.11 17.40
CA ARG A 6 -5.69 -22.22 15.94
C ARG A 6 -6.66 -23.32 15.49
N PRO A 7 -7.63 -23.02 14.62
CA PRO A 7 -8.57 -24.03 14.13
C PRO A 7 -7.88 -25.14 13.34
N THR A 8 -8.29 -26.39 13.57
CA THR A 8 -7.76 -27.54 12.83
C THR A 8 -8.26 -27.52 11.38
N LEU A 9 -7.37 -27.50 10.42
CA LEU A 9 -7.69 -27.59 9.00
C LEU A 9 -7.78 -29.06 8.55
N ALA A 10 -8.56 -29.33 7.52
CA ALA A 10 -8.58 -30.62 6.84
C ALA A 10 -7.57 -30.67 5.70
N ALA A 11 -7.49 -29.59 4.89
CA ALA A 11 -6.54 -29.48 3.79
C ALA A 11 -6.23 -28.01 3.44
N ILE A 12 -5.06 -27.79 2.85
CA ILE A 12 -4.75 -26.58 2.10
C ILE A 12 -5.20 -26.82 0.66
N GLU A 13 -6.11 -25.98 0.16
CA GLU A 13 -6.62 -26.09 -1.21
C GLU A 13 -5.74 -25.34 -2.22
N THR A 14 -5.36 -24.11 -1.86
CA THR A 14 -4.60 -23.22 -2.77
C THR A 14 -3.77 -22.25 -1.97
N LEU A 15 -2.53 -22.06 -2.38
CA LEU A 15 -1.70 -20.94 -1.95
C LEU A 15 -2.09 -19.72 -2.80
N LEU A 16 -2.65 -18.68 -2.16
CA LEU A 16 -3.02 -17.43 -2.84
C LEU A 16 -1.84 -16.48 -2.96
N ARG A 17 -1.07 -16.36 -1.87
CA ARG A 17 0.06 -15.44 -1.80
C ARG A 17 1.12 -15.97 -0.85
N ASP A 18 2.37 -15.88 -1.29
CA ASP A 18 3.56 -16.03 -0.47
C ASP A 18 4.23 -14.66 -0.34
N GLY A 19 3.68 -13.83 0.56
CA GLY A 19 4.09 -12.44 0.76
C GLY A 19 5.44 -12.31 1.47
N TYR A 20 5.87 -11.07 1.72
CA TYR A 20 7.13 -10.79 2.43
C TYR A 20 7.08 -11.30 3.88
N TRP A 21 5.95 -11.14 4.55
CA TRP A 21 5.79 -11.39 6.00
C TRP A 21 4.88 -12.55 6.34
N ASP A 22 3.93 -12.85 5.47
CA ASP A 22 2.86 -13.81 5.69
C ASP A 22 2.65 -14.73 4.49
N ARG A 23 1.89 -15.76 4.75
CA ARG A 23 1.36 -16.67 3.75
C ARG A 23 -0.16 -16.63 3.81
N THR A 24 -0.80 -16.48 2.65
CA THR A 24 -2.26 -16.47 2.51
C THR A 24 -2.70 -17.68 1.70
N GLU A 25 -3.60 -18.49 2.27
CA GLU A 25 -4.02 -19.78 1.73
C GLU A 25 -5.54 -19.92 1.75
N ILE A 26 -6.12 -20.55 0.73
CA ILE A 26 -7.47 -21.11 0.85
C ILE A 26 -7.33 -22.46 1.54
N ILE A 27 -8.07 -22.63 2.63
CA ILE A 27 -8.09 -23.85 3.41
C ILE A 27 -9.49 -24.45 3.45
N ARG A 28 -9.56 -25.79 3.48
CA ARG A 28 -10.79 -26.53 3.73
C ARG A 28 -10.81 -26.98 5.18
N MET A 29 -11.92 -26.71 5.86
CA MET A 29 -12.17 -27.15 7.22
C MET A 29 -12.77 -28.54 7.25
N ALA A 30 -12.80 -29.18 8.43
CA ALA A 30 -13.36 -30.50 8.62
C ALA A 30 -14.89 -30.60 8.30
N ASP A 31 -15.61 -29.48 8.40
CA ASP A 31 -17.02 -29.36 8.02
C ASP A 31 -17.23 -29.09 6.51
N GLY A 32 -16.16 -29.09 5.71
CA GLY A 32 -16.17 -28.83 4.28
C GLY A 32 -16.18 -27.34 3.90
N SER A 33 -16.32 -26.42 4.86
CA SER A 33 -16.29 -24.98 4.58
C SER A 33 -14.92 -24.52 4.09
N LEU A 34 -14.90 -23.55 3.17
CA LEU A 34 -13.68 -22.89 2.72
C LEU A 34 -13.47 -21.58 3.49
N ARG A 35 -12.22 -21.30 3.81
CA ARG A 35 -11.78 -20.06 4.48
C ARG A 35 -10.49 -19.56 3.84
N VAL A 36 -10.21 -18.29 4.01
CA VAL A 36 -8.88 -17.74 3.76
C VAL A 36 -8.14 -17.71 5.10
N ARG A 37 -6.98 -18.34 5.14
CA ARG A 37 -6.04 -18.30 6.27
C ARG A 37 -4.88 -17.40 5.92
N LYS A 38 -4.60 -16.44 6.79
CA LYS A 38 -3.38 -15.62 6.73
C LYS A 38 -2.54 -15.89 7.97
N GLN A 39 -1.29 -16.22 7.79
CA GLN A 39 -0.40 -16.62 8.86
C GLN A 39 1.01 -16.10 8.66
N SER A 40 1.64 -15.63 9.74
CA SER A 40 3.04 -15.21 9.74
C SER A 40 3.98 -16.36 9.35
N LYS A 41 5.03 -16.05 8.60
CA LYS A 41 6.13 -16.96 8.25
C LYS A 41 7.11 -17.20 9.42
N GLY A 42 6.92 -16.52 10.55
CA GLY A 42 7.79 -16.59 11.72
C GLY A 42 8.88 -15.52 11.73
N GLN A 43 9.67 -15.49 12.81
CA GLN A 43 10.65 -14.43 13.05
C GLN A 43 11.78 -14.35 12.00
N GLN A 44 12.10 -15.43 11.31
CA GLN A 44 13.23 -15.50 10.37
C GLN A 44 12.96 -14.83 9.00
N SER A 45 11.71 -14.61 8.66
CA SER A 45 11.31 -14.04 7.36
C SER A 45 10.64 -12.67 7.47
N SER A 46 10.46 -12.16 8.68
CA SER A 46 9.76 -10.92 8.92
C SER A 46 10.74 -9.75 8.92
N GLY A 47 10.55 -8.80 8.02
CA GLY A 47 11.05 -7.45 8.21
C GLY A 47 10.54 -6.86 9.54
N PRO A 48 10.86 -5.61 9.85
CA PRO A 48 10.59 -5.02 11.16
C PRO A 48 9.11 -5.00 11.59
N TRP A 49 8.17 -5.30 10.68
CA TRP A 49 6.73 -5.19 10.98
C TRP A 49 5.96 -6.51 10.98
N GLY A 50 6.54 -7.60 10.47
CA GLY A 50 5.89 -8.86 10.14
C GLY A 50 4.72 -9.32 11.03
N GLN A 51 5.01 -9.81 12.22
CA GLN A 51 3.99 -10.36 13.12
C GLN A 51 3.04 -9.30 13.67
N ASP A 52 3.55 -8.09 13.92
CA ASP A 52 2.75 -7.02 14.50
C ASP A 52 1.72 -6.48 13.50
N ASN A 53 2.05 -6.43 12.20
CA ASN A 53 1.08 -6.10 11.16
C ASN A 53 -0.07 -7.11 11.16
N LEU A 54 0.22 -8.40 11.23
CA LEU A 54 -0.80 -9.44 11.18
C LEU A 54 -1.74 -9.39 12.40
N ARG A 55 -1.20 -9.05 13.58
CA ARG A 55 -2.00 -8.77 14.78
C ARG A 55 -2.88 -7.56 14.60
N ALA A 56 -2.32 -6.49 14.05
CA ALA A 56 -3.05 -5.26 13.79
C ALA A 56 -4.19 -5.47 12.78
N GLU A 57 -3.97 -6.26 11.72
CA GLU A 57 -5.01 -6.63 10.76
C GLU A 57 -6.15 -7.43 11.43
N ALA A 58 -5.82 -8.43 12.25
CA ALA A 58 -6.81 -9.23 12.96
C ALA A 58 -7.65 -8.38 13.92
N LEU A 59 -7.00 -7.48 14.67
CA LEU A 59 -7.68 -6.53 15.56
C LEU A 59 -8.56 -5.55 14.78
N TYR A 60 -8.06 -5.02 13.66
CA TYR A 60 -8.83 -4.12 12.80
C TYR A 60 -10.13 -4.78 12.31
N LEU A 61 -10.05 -6.03 11.82
CA LEU A 61 -11.22 -6.77 11.37
C LEU A 61 -12.18 -7.13 12.51
N GLN A 62 -11.66 -7.33 13.72
CA GLN A 62 -12.46 -7.60 14.91
C GLN A 62 -13.24 -6.38 15.39
N ASP A 63 -12.64 -5.18 15.26
CA ASP A 63 -13.17 -3.92 15.78
C ASP A 63 -13.98 -3.14 14.72
N LEU A 64 -14.39 -3.80 13.62
CA LEU A 64 -15.24 -3.19 12.60
C LEU A 64 -16.61 -2.83 13.16
N GLU A 65 -17.04 -1.62 12.90
CA GLU A 65 -18.38 -1.15 13.23
C GLU A 65 -19.43 -1.87 12.35
N PRO A 66 -20.68 -2.07 12.85
CA PRO A 66 -21.71 -2.83 12.13
C PRO A 66 -21.96 -2.39 10.70
N HIS A 67 -21.85 -1.08 10.40
CA HIS A 67 -22.06 -0.54 9.06
C HIS A 67 -20.91 -0.79 8.08
N LEU A 68 -19.77 -1.30 8.56
CA LEU A 68 -18.60 -1.66 7.77
C LEU A 68 -18.44 -3.17 7.53
N LEU A 69 -19.28 -4.00 8.15
CA LEU A 69 -19.16 -5.46 8.07
C LEU A 69 -19.38 -6.03 6.66
N ASP A 70 -20.08 -5.31 5.79
CA ASP A 70 -20.26 -5.68 4.39
C ASP A 70 -19.10 -5.25 3.49
N LEU A 71 -18.22 -4.39 4.00
CA LEU A 71 -17.06 -3.88 3.27
C LEU A 71 -15.85 -4.81 3.37
N PHE A 72 -15.79 -5.69 4.36
CA PHE A 72 -14.68 -6.62 4.61
C PHE A 72 -15.17 -8.06 4.75
N PRO A 73 -14.33 -9.07 4.42
CA PRO A 73 -14.63 -10.46 4.74
C PRO A 73 -14.75 -10.61 6.27
N ARG A 74 -15.76 -11.38 6.69
CA ARG A 74 -15.95 -11.61 8.12
C ARG A 74 -14.76 -12.36 8.72
N LEU A 75 -14.15 -11.81 9.78
CA LEU A 75 -13.19 -12.51 10.63
C LEU A 75 -13.87 -13.73 11.30
N ILE A 76 -13.26 -14.89 11.22
CA ILE A 76 -13.80 -16.13 11.79
C ILE A 76 -13.05 -16.53 13.06
N ALA A 77 -11.71 -16.44 13.03
CA ALA A 77 -10.85 -16.76 14.17
C ALA A 77 -9.52 -16.01 14.05
N SER A 78 -8.88 -15.74 15.18
CA SER A 78 -7.51 -15.24 15.27
C SER A 78 -6.76 -15.97 16.38
N TRP A 79 -5.44 -16.12 16.26
CA TRP A 79 -4.58 -16.80 17.22
C TRP A 79 -3.16 -16.21 17.23
N GLU A 80 -2.43 -16.48 18.32
CA GLU A 80 -1.03 -16.03 18.50
C GLU A 80 -0.01 -17.19 18.31
N GLU A 81 -0.38 -18.39 18.69
CA GLU A 81 0.51 -19.55 18.69
C GLU A 81 0.12 -20.59 17.62
N PRO A 82 1.09 -21.28 16.99
CA PRO A 82 2.56 -21.15 17.15
C PRO A 82 3.17 -19.93 16.45
N ALA A 83 2.41 -19.24 15.62
CA ALA A 83 2.72 -17.98 15.00
C ALA A 83 1.42 -17.22 14.78
N PRO A 84 1.41 -15.88 14.88
CA PRO A 84 0.19 -15.09 14.68
C PRO A 84 -0.49 -15.39 13.34
N GLY A 85 -1.81 -15.41 13.36
CA GLY A 85 -2.61 -15.62 12.16
C GLY A 85 -4.10 -15.47 12.42
N TYR A 86 -4.85 -15.47 11.33
CA TYR A 86 -6.30 -15.43 11.38
C TYR A 86 -6.95 -16.16 10.20
N ASP A 87 -8.20 -16.59 10.39
CA ASP A 87 -9.07 -17.11 9.36
C ASP A 87 -10.20 -16.10 9.08
N MET A 88 -10.48 -15.85 7.81
CA MET A 88 -11.60 -15.02 7.36
C MET A 88 -12.47 -15.78 6.34
N ALA A 89 -13.67 -15.28 6.10
CA ALA A 89 -14.59 -15.85 5.13
C ALA A 89 -13.97 -15.79 3.72
N TYR A 90 -14.05 -16.92 2.99
CA TYR A 90 -13.65 -16.98 1.59
C TYR A 90 -14.75 -16.36 0.71
N MET A 91 -14.38 -15.39 -0.10
CA MET A 91 -15.25 -14.71 -1.04
C MET A 91 -15.30 -15.49 -2.35
N THR A 92 -16.23 -16.44 -2.43
CA THR A 92 -16.40 -17.29 -3.61
C THR A 92 -16.76 -16.45 -4.84
N HIS A 93 -16.09 -16.73 -5.97
CA HIS A 93 -16.28 -16.01 -7.25
C HIS A 93 -15.88 -14.52 -7.23
N TYR A 94 -15.04 -14.10 -6.28
CA TYR A 94 -14.41 -12.80 -6.29
C TYR A 94 -12.95 -12.91 -6.76
N VAL A 95 -12.48 -11.87 -7.44
CA VAL A 95 -11.10 -11.70 -7.87
C VAL A 95 -10.61 -10.29 -7.56
N ASP A 96 -9.31 -10.10 -7.42
CA ASP A 96 -8.76 -8.78 -7.20
C ASP A 96 -8.90 -7.88 -8.44
N VAL A 97 -9.11 -6.59 -8.20
CA VAL A 97 -9.29 -5.59 -9.27
C VAL A 97 -8.06 -5.49 -10.16
N ALA A 98 -6.86 -5.65 -9.62
CA ALA A 98 -5.63 -5.62 -10.41
C ALA A 98 -5.60 -6.75 -11.45
N GLN A 99 -6.14 -7.95 -11.12
CA GLN A 99 -6.29 -9.03 -12.08
C GLN A 99 -7.29 -8.66 -13.19
N LEU A 100 -8.42 -8.01 -12.84
CA LEU A 100 -9.40 -7.55 -13.81
C LEU A 100 -8.85 -6.45 -14.72
N VAL A 101 -8.05 -5.53 -14.16
CA VAL A 101 -7.34 -4.51 -14.96
C VAL A 101 -6.43 -5.16 -15.98
N ARG A 102 -5.60 -6.10 -15.58
CA ARG A 102 -4.69 -6.83 -16.49
C ARG A 102 -5.40 -7.62 -17.56
N LYS A 103 -6.65 -8.03 -17.33
CA LYS A 103 -7.51 -8.71 -18.32
C LYS A 103 -8.31 -7.74 -19.18
N GLU A 104 -8.06 -6.43 -19.05
CA GLU A 104 -8.79 -5.37 -19.76
C GLU A 104 -10.32 -5.47 -19.56
N ALA A 105 -10.73 -5.89 -18.36
CA ALA A 105 -12.15 -6.12 -18.05
C ALA A 105 -12.95 -4.82 -17.84
N PHE A 106 -12.27 -3.65 -17.81
CA PHE A 106 -12.91 -2.34 -17.62
C PHE A 106 -12.84 -1.48 -18.88
N ASN A 107 -13.96 -0.90 -19.26
CA ASN A 107 -13.96 0.31 -20.05
C ASN A 107 -13.90 1.55 -19.14
N GLN A 108 -13.77 2.75 -19.73
CA GLN A 108 -13.64 4.01 -18.97
C GLN A 108 -14.87 4.30 -18.09
N GLN A 109 -16.07 4.00 -18.58
CA GLN A 109 -17.30 4.22 -17.80
C GLN A 109 -17.31 3.33 -16.55
N GLN A 110 -17.03 2.04 -16.70
CA GLN A 110 -16.99 1.08 -15.60
C GLN A 110 -15.89 1.45 -14.58
N ALA A 111 -14.75 1.92 -15.05
CA ALA A 111 -13.69 2.40 -14.15
C ALA A 111 -14.11 3.66 -13.38
N ASN A 112 -14.84 4.57 -14.01
CA ASN A 112 -15.40 5.75 -13.35
C ASN A 112 -16.45 5.38 -12.29
N GLU A 113 -17.33 4.45 -12.61
CA GLU A 113 -18.34 3.93 -11.67
C GLU A 113 -17.70 3.23 -10.48
N PHE A 114 -16.70 2.37 -10.75
CA PHE A 114 -15.91 1.71 -9.71
C PHE A 114 -15.24 2.72 -8.77
N GLN A 115 -14.49 3.69 -9.33
CA GLN A 115 -13.79 4.71 -8.52
C GLN A 115 -14.77 5.56 -7.71
N SER A 116 -15.91 5.95 -8.31
CA SER A 116 -16.93 6.74 -7.61
C SER A 116 -17.56 5.95 -6.46
N HIS A 117 -17.80 4.66 -6.67
CA HIS A 117 -18.31 3.79 -5.61
C HIS A 117 -17.28 3.54 -4.53
N LEU A 118 -16.03 3.25 -4.91
CA LEU A 118 -14.91 3.10 -3.98
C LEU A 118 -14.75 4.36 -3.11
N GLY A 119 -14.80 5.54 -3.72
CA GLY A 119 -14.73 6.81 -2.99
C GLY A 119 -15.84 6.99 -1.96
N LYS A 120 -17.09 6.63 -2.31
CA LYS A 120 -18.22 6.65 -1.36
C LYS A 120 -18.02 5.67 -0.21
N ARG A 121 -17.51 4.47 -0.49
CA ARG A 121 -17.27 3.44 0.53
C ARG A 121 -16.10 3.80 1.44
N VAL A 122 -14.99 4.29 0.88
CA VAL A 122 -13.79 4.64 1.64
C VAL A 122 -13.96 6.00 2.33
N PHE A 123 -14.10 7.08 1.57
CA PHE A 123 -14.11 8.44 2.14
C PHE A 123 -15.43 8.79 2.84
N GLY A 124 -16.54 8.19 2.42
CA GLY A 124 -17.86 8.47 2.99
C GLY A 124 -18.31 7.53 4.11
N GLN A 125 -17.72 6.34 4.23
CA GLN A 125 -18.16 5.35 5.21
C GLN A 125 -17.03 4.79 6.07
N LEU A 126 -15.88 4.38 5.47
CA LEU A 126 -14.76 3.83 6.21
C LEU A 126 -14.01 4.90 7.02
N HIS A 127 -13.80 6.07 6.43
CA HIS A 127 -13.10 7.18 7.07
C HIS A 127 -13.94 7.82 8.19
N THR A 128 -14.26 7.04 9.21
CA THR A 128 -14.86 7.57 10.45
C THR A 128 -13.79 8.22 11.30
N GLN A 129 -14.15 9.34 11.97
CA GLN A 129 -13.24 10.03 12.86
C GLN A 129 -12.81 9.09 14.00
N CYS A 130 -11.52 8.98 14.24
CA CYS A 130 -10.95 8.16 15.29
C CYS A 130 -9.73 8.86 15.92
N THR A 131 -9.29 8.36 17.06
CA THR A 131 -8.02 8.76 17.68
C THR A 131 -6.97 7.69 17.35
N SER A 132 -5.96 8.05 16.57
CA SER A 132 -4.79 7.19 16.39
C SER A 132 -3.95 7.20 17.67
N GLN A 133 -3.51 6.02 18.11
CA GLN A 133 -2.50 5.93 19.18
C GLN A 133 -1.08 6.08 18.64
N ASN A 134 -0.91 5.96 17.32
CA ASN A 134 0.36 6.02 16.62
C ASN A 134 0.43 7.32 15.80
N SER A 135 1.52 8.06 15.94
CA SER A 135 1.80 9.23 15.12
C SER A 135 2.21 8.77 13.71
N LEU A 136 1.50 9.24 12.70
CA LEU A 136 1.88 9.01 11.30
C LEU A 136 3.20 9.74 10.98
N ALA A 137 3.39 10.94 11.53
CA ALA A 137 4.61 11.72 11.36
C ALA A 137 5.85 10.98 11.89
N GLU A 138 5.75 10.37 13.09
CA GLU A 138 6.85 9.56 13.65
C GLU A 138 7.16 8.34 12.80
N ASN A 139 6.13 7.63 12.32
CA ASN A 139 6.31 6.47 11.44
C ASN A 139 6.94 6.84 10.10
N VAL A 140 6.51 7.93 9.48
CA VAL A 140 7.09 8.46 8.24
C VAL A 140 8.57 8.78 8.46
N LEU A 141 8.89 9.53 9.52
CA LEU A 141 10.26 9.92 9.81
C LEU A 141 11.16 8.72 10.10
N ALA A 142 10.71 7.79 10.96
CA ALA A 142 11.47 6.59 11.30
C ALA A 142 11.75 5.72 10.05
N THR A 143 10.76 5.56 9.18
CA THR A 143 10.89 4.78 7.94
C THR A 143 11.88 5.43 6.98
N LEU A 144 11.80 6.74 6.76
CA LEU A 144 12.76 7.47 5.92
C LEU A 144 14.19 7.37 6.46
N GLN A 145 14.38 7.47 7.78
CA GLN A 145 15.68 7.29 8.41
C GLN A 145 16.24 5.87 8.23
N GLN A 146 15.40 4.84 8.42
CA GLN A 146 15.79 3.45 8.23
C GLN A 146 16.14 3.17 6.76
N ALA A 147 15.36 3.67 5.81
CA ALA A 147 15.66 3.54 4.39
C ALA A 147 16.97 4.23 4.00
N ALA A 148 17.25 5.42 4.55
CA ALA A 148 18.51 6.11 4.32
C ALA A 148 19.71 5.32 4.85
N LEU A 149 19.58 4.64 6.00
CA LEU A 149 20.58 3.74 6.53
C LEU A 149 20.76 2.51 5.63
N ALA A 150 19.66 1.89 5.20
CA ALA A 150 19.71 0.74 4.30
C ALA A 150 20.39 1.09 2.96
N ILE A 151 20.10 2.25 2.37
CA ILE A 151 20.79 2.75 1.17
C ILE A 151 22.29 2.88 1.40
N ARG A 152 22.71 3.40 2.55
CA ARG A 152 24.14 3.55 2.89
C ARG A 152 24.84 2.19 3.06
N ASP A 153 24.15 1.23 3.67
CA ASP A 153 24.76 -0.05 4.06
C ASP A 153 24.69 -1.12 2.95
N HIS A 154 23.95 -0.86 1.87
CA HIS A 154 23.76 -1.78 0.74
C HIS A 154 24.63 -1.42 -0.46
N ASN A 155 25.53 -2.31 -0.87
CA ASN A 155 26.49 -2.04 -1.94
C ASN A 155 25.87 -1.60 -3.26
N GLU A 156 24.75 -2.21 -3.67
CA GLU A 156 24.06 -1.91 -4.91
C GLU A 156 23.36 -0.53 -4.91
N LEU A 157 23.23 0.11 -3.75
CA LEU A 157 22.59 1.42 -3.58
C LEU A 157 23.61 2.53 -3.25
N GLN A 158 24.89 2.23 -3.14
CA GLN A 158 25.90 3.18 -2.70
C GLN A 158 26.01 4.42 -3.58
N ALA A 159 25.73 4.31 -4.89
CA ALA A 159 25.68 5.46 -5.79
C ALA A 159 24.71 6.55 -5.31
N LEU A 160 23.61 6.14 -4.62
CA LEU A 160 22.58 7.04 -4.08
C LEU A 160 22.99 7.72 -2.74
N THR A 161 24.19 7.50 -2.25
CA THR A 161 24.73 8.19 -1.07
C THR A 161 25.41 9.52 -1.42
N THR A 162 25.61 9.78 -2.73
CA THR A 162 26.19 11.05 -3.21
C THR A 162 25.35 12.24 -2.70
N PRO A 163 25.99 13.32 -2.17
CA PRO A 163 25.27 14.43 -1.55
C PRO A 163 24.22 15.11 -2.42
N SER A 164 24.47 15.21 -3.72
CA SER A 164 23.54 15.79 -4.71
C SER A 164 23.61 14.97 -6.00
N MET A 165 22.44 14.71 -6.59
CA MET A 165 22.31 13.87 -7.79
C MET A 165 21.16 14.37 -8.68
N GLY A 166 21.21 14.05 -9.96
CA GLY A 166 20.05 14.16 -10.86
C GLY A 166 19.18 12.92 -10.76
N ILE A 167 17.87 13.07 -10.59
CA ILE A 167 16.91 11.96 -10.71
C ILE A 167 15.80 12.40 -11.66
N ASN A 168 15.63 11.71 -12.77
CA ASN A 168 14.68 12.06 -13.82
C ASN A 168 14.78 13.55 -14.25
N GLY A 169 16.02 14.10 -14.30
CA GLY A 169 16.29 15.48 -14.67
C GLY A 169 16.08 16.52 -13.56
N GLN A 170 15.66 16.12 -12.37
CA GLN A 170 15.55 16.98 -11.19
C GLN A 170 16.78 16.83 -10.30
N VAL A 171 17.35 17.94 -9.85
CA VAL A 171 18.41 17.94 -8.84
C VAL A 171 17.82 17.57 -7.48
N CYS A 172 18.33 16.51 -6.89
CA CYS A 172 17.91 15.98 -5.58
C CYS A 172 19.11 15.92 -4.63
N LEU A 173 18.89 16.23 -3.37
CA LEU A 173 19.78 15.77 -2.29
C LEU A 173 19.54 14.28 -2.07
N ASN A 174 20.51 13.56 -1.51
CA ASN A 174 20.29 12.17 -1.13
C ASN A 174 19.23 12.03 -0.03
N LEU A 175 18.68 10.81 0.14
CA LEU A 175 17.58 10.57 1.07
C LEU A 175 17.92 11.01 2.51
N ALA A 176 19.15 10.78 2.97
CA ALA A 176 19.58 11.18 4.32
C ALA A 176 19.57 12.71 4.51
N ALA A 177 20.09 13.45 3.53
CA ALA A 177 20.11 14.92 3.57
C ALA A 177 18.71 15.52 3.45
N ASN A 178 17.84 14.95 2.60
CA ASN A 178 16.43 15.32 2.51
C ASN A 178 15.69 15.04 3.82
N THR A 179 15.91 13.88 4.45
CA THR A 179 15.32 13.54 5.75
C THR A 179 15.78 14.50 6.85
N ALA A 180 17.06 14.88 6.86
CA ALA A 180 17.55 15.89 7.76
C ALA A 180 16.93 17.28 7.53
N THR A 181 16.59 17.61 6.28
CA THR A 181 15.86 18.84 5.94
C THR A 181 14.41 18.78 6.42
N LEU A 182 13.73 17.64 6.21
CA LEU A 182 12.38 17.41 6.72
C LEU A 182 12.29 17.59 8.24
N ILE A 183 13.29 17.09 8.99
CA ILE A 183 13.36 17.27 10.45
C ILE A 183 13.47 18.77 10.84
N ARG A 184 14.20 19.57 10.05
CA ARG A 184 14.29 21.01 10.29
C ARG A 184 13.03 21.77 9.91
N GLN A 185 12.32 21.30 8.88
CA GLN A 185 11.06 21.87 8.37
C GLN A 185 9.88 21.05 8.87
N GLN A 186 9.61 21.10 10.18
CA GLN A 186 8.64 20.22 10.84
C GLN A 186 7.18 20.40 10.39
N THR A 187 6.86 21.47 9.64
CA THR A 187 5.48 21.80 9.22
C THR A 187 4.79 20.64 8.48
N LEU A 188 5.50 19.97 7.55
CA LEU A 188 4.95 18.84 6.81
C LEU A 188 4.64 17.64 7.72
N LEU A 189 5.56 17.33 8.66
CA LEU A 189 5.36 16.22 9.59
C LEU A 189 4.19 16.51 10.53
N TYR A 190 4.13 17.73 11.09
CA TYR A 190 2.99 18.12 11.96
C TYR A 190 1.66 18.11 11.21
N GLY A 191 1.66 18.45 9.92
CA GLY A 191 0.47 18.39 9.06
C GLY A 191 -0.15 17.00 9.00
N LEU A 192 0.67 15.95 8.98
CA LEU A 192 0.20 14.56 8.96
C LEU A 192 -0.62 14.17 10.19
N ASP A 193 -0.29 14.73 11.36
CA ASP A 193 -0.96 14.42 12.62
C ASP A 193 -1.99 15.51 13.03
N ALA A 194 -1.93 16.70 12.42
CA ALA A 194 -2.82 17.82 12.74
C ALA A 194 -4.21 17.70 12.11
N ALA A 195 -4.35 16.97 11.01
CA ALA A 195 -5.65 16.72 10.38
C ALA A 195 -6.54 15.85 11.27
N PRO A 196 -7.86 15.88 11.07
CA PRO A 196 -8.74 14.90 11.68
C PRO A 196 -8.26 13.49 11.32
N GLN A 197 -7.91 12.71 12.33
CA GLN A 197 -7.51 11.33 12.15
C GLN A 197 -8.74 10.51 11.82
N VAL A 198 -8.63 9.67 10.79
CA VAL A 198 -9.72 8.80 10.35
C VAL A 198 -9.27 7.34 10.37
N ARG A 199 -10.23 6.43 10.47
CA ARG A 199 -9.99 5.02 10.21
C ARG A 199 -9.57 4.86 8.74
N LEU A 200 -8.42 4.29 8.48
CA LEU A 200 -7.88 4.05 7.14
C LEU A 200 -8.06 2.57 6.76
N HIS A 201 -8.14 2.30 5.47
CA HIS A 201 -7.77 0.97 4.99
C HIS A 201 -6.27 0.73 5.25
N GLY A 202 -5.44 1.72 4.98
CA GLY A 202 -4.00 1.70 5.26
C GLY A 202 -3.17 0.99 4.18
N ASP A 203 -3.75 0.08 3.41
CA ASP A 203 -3.09 -0.60 2.28
C ASP A 203 -4.01 -0.66 1.04
N LEU A 204 -4.67 0.48 0.75
CA LEU A 204 -5.67 0.59 -0.30
C LEU A 204 -5.02 0.60 -1.69
N PHE A 205 -4.94 -0.55 -2.34
CA PHE A 205 -4.54 -0.66 -3.73
C PHE A 205 -5.30 -1.79 -4.45
N LEU A 206 -5.21 -1.85 -5.77
CA LEU A 206 -6.12 -2.66 -6.60
C LEU A 206 -6.06 -4.17 -6.29
N GLU A 207 -4.95 -4.69 -5.76
CA GLU A 207 -4.85 -6.10 -5.34
C GLU A 207 -5.64 -6.37 -4.05
N ASN A 208 -5.89 -5.35 -3.24
CA ASN A 208 -6.61 -5.44 -1.97
C ASN A 208 -8.10 -5.07 -2.09
N ILE A 209 -8.60 -4.96 -3.32
CA ILE A 209 -10.01 -4.70 -3.63
C ILE A 209 -10.53 -5.86 -4.47
N LEU A 210 -11.54 -6.55 -3.98
CA LEU A 210 -12.17 -7.67 -4.68
C LEU A 210 -13.48 -7.24 -5.34
N LEU A 211 -13.72 -7.76 -6.54
CA LEU A 211 -14.99 -7.68 -7.26
C LEU A 211 -15.43 -9.08 -7.70
N PRO A 212 -16.73 -9.30 -7.97
CA PRO A 212 -17.20 -10.52 -8.60
C PRO A 212 -16.45 -10.77 -9.93
N ALA A 213 -16.09 -12.03 -10.18
CA ALA A 213 -15.29 -12.42 -11.33
C ALA A 213 -15.99 -12.22 -12.69
N THR A 214 -17.31 -12.06 -12.71
CA THR A 214 -18.11 -11.87 -13.92
C THR A 214 -18.77 -10.51 -13.94
N SER A 215 -18.80 -9.87 -15.11
CA SER A 215 -19.44 -8.59 -15.35
C SER A 215 -20.93 -8.70 -15.75
N GLU A 216 -21.52 -9.90 -15.68
CA GLU A 216 -22.92 -10.14 -16.07
C GLU A 216 -23.94 -9.47 -15.14
N ASN A 217 -23.51 -8.99 -13.99
CA ASN A 217 -24.35 -8.29 -13.04
C ASN A 217 -24.35 -6.78 -13.34
N GLU A 218 -25.52 -6.17 -13.48
CA GLU A 218 -25.67 -4.71 -13.67
C GLU A 218 -24.98 -3.87 -12.57
N HIS A 219 -24.80 -4.45 -11.38
CA HIS A 219 -24.12 -3.81 -10.24
C HIS A 219 -22.66 -4.21 -10.09
N TRP A 220 -22.08 -4.83 -11.10
CA TRP A 220 -20.74 -5.42 -11.04
C TRP A 220 -19.67 -4.51 -10.43
N PRO A 221 -19.43 -3.26 -10.83
CA PRO A 221 -18.36 -2.47 -10.26
C PRO A 221 -18.65 -1.91 -8.86
N THR A 222 -19.85 -2.14 -8.30
CA THR A 222 -20.26 -1.61 -7.00
C THR A 222 -20.31 -2.65 -5.89
N GLN A 223 -20.10 -3.94 -6.21
CA GLN A 223 -20.08 -5.04 -5.23
C GLN A 223 -18.65 -5.29 -4.72
N LEU A 224 -17.96 -4.23 -4.30
CA LEU A 224 -16.58 -4.35 -3.85
C LEU A 224 -16.46 -4.83 -2.40
N VAL A 225 -15.37 -5.58 -2.14
CA VAL A 225 -14.96 -6.01 -0.81
C VAL A 225 -13.48 -5.66 -0.65
N LEU A 226 -13.12 -5.06 0.48
CA LEU A 226 -11.74 -4.71 0.81
C LEU A 226 -11.11 -5.84 1.63
N ILE A 227 -9.85 -6.13 1.36
CA ILE A 227 -9.05 -7.13 2.08
C ILE A 227 -7.70 -6.54 2.51
N ASP A 228 -7.02 -7.21 3.41
CA ASP A 228 -5.70 -6.83 3.88
C ASP A 228 -5.64 -5.37 4.37
N PRO A 229 -6.52 -4.95 5.31
CA PRO A 229 -6.43 -3.62 5.90
C PRO A 229 -5.13 -3.48 6.69
N VAL A 230 -4.77 -2.25 7.02
CA VAL A 230 -3.58 -1.90 7.79
C VAL A 230 -2.29 -1.98 6.96
N SER A 231 -1.55 -0.90 6.95
CA SER A 231 -0.28 -0.77 6.25
C SER A 231 0.90 -1.18 7.14
N VAL A 232 2.11 -1.02 6.60
CA VAL A 232 3.35 -1.12 7.38
C VAL A 232 3.25 -0.33 8.69
N ALA A 233 3.88 -0.83 9.73
CA ALA A 233 3.83 -0.29 11.09
C ALA A 233 2.43 -0.25 11.73
N GLY A 234 1.49 -1.07 11.27
CA GLY A 234 0.16 -1.21 11.88
C GLY A 234 -0.77 -0.01 11.65
N MET A 235 -0.56 0.76 10.58
CA MET A 235 -1.31 2.00 10.29
C MET A 235 -2.72 1.71 9.80
N GLY A 236 -3.68 1.58 10.71
CA GLY A 236 -5.12 1.50 10.44
C GLY A 236 -5.89 2.80 10.76
N ALA A 237 -5.19 3.87 11.10
CA ALA A 237 -5.75 5.21 11.36
C ALA A 237 -4.71 6.28 11.03
N GLY A 238 -5.16 7.44 10.54
CA GLY A 238 -4.25 8.52 10.19
C GLY A 238 -4.87 9.59 9.31
N HIS A 239 -4.03 10.31 8.58
CA HIS A 239 -4.44 11.36 7.66
C HIS A 239 -5.22 10.78 6.47
N PRO A 240 -6.40 11.31 6.09
CA PRO A 240 -7.24 10.74 5.03
C PRO A 240 -6.57 10.65 3.65
N LEU A 241 -5.58 11.50 3.37
CA LEU A 241 -4.80 11.47 2.12
C LEU A 241 -4.01 10.18 1.95
N PHE A 242 -3.76 9.44 3.02
CA PHE A 242 -2.98 8.20 3.02
C PHE A 242 -3.58 7.16 2.07
N ASP A 243 -4.87 6.88 2.18
CA ASP A 243 -5.54 5.87 1.34
C ASP A 243 -5.61 6.31 -0.13
N LEU A 244 -5.79 7.61 -0.42
CA LEU A 244 -5.74 8.11 -1.78
C LEU A 244 -4.35 7.91 -2.41
N ALA A 245 -3.30 8.35 -1.72
CA ALA A 245 -1.93 8.23 -2.20
C ALA A 245 -1.52 6.76 -2.36
N LYS A 246 -1.97 5.89 -1.45
CA LYS A 246 -1.74 4.45 -1.53
C LYS A 246 -2.43 3.83 -2.74
N TYR A 247 -3.70 4.16 -2.98
CA TYR A 247 -4.43 3.70 -4.16
C TYR A 247 -3.74 4.13 -5.46
N GLU A 248 -3.38 5.41 -5.56
CA GLU A 248 -2.80 5.96 -6.78
C GLU A 248 -1.41 5.43 -7.07
N SER A 249 -0.63 5.08 -6.07
CA SER A 249 0.68 4.43 -6.26
C SER A 249 0.58 3.13 -7.08
N TYR A 250 -0.53 2.41 -6.96
CA TYR A 250 -0.82 1.22 -7.76
C TYR A 250 -1.54 1.55 -9.07
N ALA A 251 -2.56 2.37 -9.02
CA ALA A 251 -3.42 2.73 -10.14
C ALA A 251 -2.67 3.51 -11.24
N SER A 252 -1.59 4.21 -10.91
CA SER A 252 -0.66 4.83 -11.87
C SER A 252 0.16 3.82 -12.69
N GLY A 253 0.15 2.53 -12.31
CA GLY A 253 1.03 1.52 -12.88
C GLY A 253 2.44 1.50 -12.28
N GLU A 254 2.80 2.44 -11.41
CA GLU A 254 4.16 2.55 -10.86
C GLU A 254 4.48 1.37 -9.93
N LEU A 255 3.64 1.13 -8.94
CA LEU A 255 3.81 0.00 -8.03
C LEU A 255 3.76 -1.37 -8.73
N PRO A 256 2.79 -1.65 -9.63
CA PRO A 256 2.81 -2.88 -10.43
C PRO A 256 4.09 -3.06 -11.25
N ALA A 257 4.60 -1.98 -11.88
CA ALA A 257 5.83 -2.03 -12.66
C ALA A 257 7.03 -2.42 -11.78
N MET A 258 7.19 -1.80 -10.62
CA MET A 258 8.28 -2.12 -9.67
C MET A 258 8.22 -3.58 -9.21
N ARG A 259 7.05 -4.04 -8.75
CA ARG A 259 6.86 -5.40 -8.20
C ARG A 259 6.98 -6.51 -9.23
N ARG A 260 6.79 -6.22 -10.52
CA ARG A 260 6.82 -7.20 -11.61
C ARG A 260 8.08 -7.10 -12.48
N GLY A 261 9.01 -6.22 -12.13
CA GLY A 261 10.25 -6.04 -12.87
C GLY A 261 10.06 -5.31 -14.21
N HIS A 262 9.00 -4.49 -14.34
CA HIS A 262 8.73 -3.67 -15.53
C HIS A 262 9.12 -2.20 -15.30
N THR A 263 10.04 -1.95 -14.38
CA THR A 263 10.66 -0.66 -14.16
C THR A 263 12.06 -0.67 -14.76
N MET A 264 12.35 0.31 -15.60
CA MET A 264 13.69 0.58 -16.09
C MET A 264 14.39 1.50 -15.09
N VAL A 265 15.58 1.11 -14.67
CA VAL A 265 16.45 1.92 -13.81
C VAL A 265 17.77 2.10 -14.54
N ASP A 266 18.27 3.35 -14.60
CA ASP A 266 19.50 3.68 -15.28
C ASP A 266 20.41 4.54 -14.40
N GLY A 267 21.73 4.49 -14.64
CA GLY A 267 22.74 5.30 -13.93
C GLY A 267 23.35 4.62 -12.71
N MET A 268 22.84 3.46 -12.24
CA MET A 268 23.33 2.84 -11.00
C MET A 268 24.79 2.34 -11.10
N ASP A 269 25.26 1.99 -12.29
CA ASP A 269 26.61 1.48 -12.54
C ASP A 269 27.58 2.59 -12.98
N ASN A 270 27.10 3.84 -13.13
CA ASN A 270 27.88 4.95 -13.62
C ASN A 270 28.61 5.70 -12.50
N THR A 271 29.74 6.32 -12.84
CA THR A 271 30.40 7.31 -11.99
C THR A 271 29.70 8.67 -12.05
N ASP A 272 28.78 8.87 -12.99
CA ASP A 272 27.95 10.06 -13.12
C ASP A 272 26.82 10.01 -12.11
N VAL A 273 26.43 11.17 -11.62
CA VAL A 273 25.43 11.33 -10.57
C VAL A 273 24.02 11.57 -11.12
N ASP A 274 23.75 11.11 -12.35
CA ASP A 274 22.46 11.21 -13.01
C ASP A 274 21.80 9.84 -13.10
N PHE A 275 20.63 9.73 -12.51
CA PHE A 275 19.82 8.52 -12.42
C PHE A 275 18.47 8.72 -13.11
N SER A 276 17.91 7.64 -13.61
CA SER A 276 16.53 7.66 -14.05
C SER A 276 15.80 6.37 -13.62
N PHE A 277 14.51 6.51 -13.42
CA PHE A 277 13.60 5.36 -13.30
C PHE A 277 12.32 5.67 -14.07
N ALA A 278 11.79 4.68 -14.75
CA ALA A 278 10.60 4.82 -15.56
C ALA A 278 9.84 3.47 -15.68
N ILE A 279 8.55 3.55 -15.91
CA ILE A 279 7.73 2.38 -16.21
C ILE A 279 8.01 1.96 -17.66
N ASP A 280 8.24 0.66 -17.90
CA ASP A 280 8.26 0.10 -19.24
C ASP A 280 6.84 0.00 -19.80
N TRP A 281 6.35 1.10 -20.34
CA TRP A 281 5.04 1.16 -20.98
C TRP A 281 4.93 0.36 -22.29
N GLN A 282 6.01 -0.21 -22.80
CA GLN A 282 5.97 -1.11 -23.96
C GLN A 282 5.59 -2.54 -23.53
N HIS A 283 5.80 -2.88 -22.27
CA HIS A 283 5.44 -4.19 -21.75
C HIS A 283 3.92 -4.40 -21.76
N PRO A 284 3.42 -5.54 -22.30
CA PRO A 284 1.96 -5.80 -22.43
C PRO A 284 1.21 -5.71 -21.09
N GLU A 285 1.79 -6.17 -19.99
CA GLU A 285 1.17 -6.13 -18.65
C GLU A 285 0.96 -4.71 -18.13
N MET A 286 1.68 -3.72 -18.68
CA MET A 286 1.57 -2.33 -18.24
C MET A 286 0.57 -1.51 -19.05
N GLN A 287 0.23 -1.96 -20.29
CA GLN A 287 -0.70 -1.26 -21.17
C GLN A 287 -2.08 -1.00 -20.53
N PRO A 288 -2.71 -1.96 -19.81
CA PRO A 288 -4.03 -1.76 -19.22
C PRO A 288 -4.10 -0.61 -18.21
N PHE A 289 -2.99 -0.28 -17.53
CA PHE A 289 -2.92 0.84 -16.59
C PHE A 289 -2.91 2.20 -17.30
N LYS A 290 -2.61 2.24 -18.60
CA LYS A 290 -2.53 3.46 -19.40
C LYS A 290 -3.80 3.74 -20.20
N VAL A 291 -4.55 2.69 -20.56
CA VAL A 291 -5.74 2.79 -21.43
C VAL A 291 -6.91 3.46 -20.70
N VAL A 292 -7.03 3.26 -19.40
CA VAL A 292 -8.12 3.76 -18.57
C VAL A 292 -7.59 4.76 -17.54
N ASN A 293 -8.32 5.82 -17.30
CA ASN A 293 -7.99 6.77 -16.23
C ASN A 293 -8.47 6.22 -14.88
N TRP A 294 -7.51 5.78 -14.05
CA TRP A 294 -7.76 5.18 -12.74
C TRP A 294 -7.75 6.15 -11.57
N HIS A 295 -7.62 7.47 -11.81
CA HIS A 295 -7.39 8.46 -10.75
C HIS A 295 -8.54 9.45 -10.59
N SER A 296 -9.11 9.95 -11.70
CA SER A 296 -9.88 11.19 -11.71
C SER A 296 -11.10 11.16 -10.80
N MET A 297 -11.89 10.09 -10.82
CA MET A 297 -13.12 10.00 -10.04
C MET A 297 -12.87 9.78 -8.55
N LEU A 298 -11.81 9.04 -8.21
CA LEU A 298 -11.44 8.86 -6.81
C LEU A 298 -10.89 10.16 -6.21
N ARG A 299 -10.04 10.90 -6.96
CA ARG A 299 -9.58 12.25 -6.57
C ARG A 299 -10.73 13.22 -6.37
N GLN A 300 -11.71 13.24 -7.28
CA GLN A 300 -12.92 14.07 -7.11
C GLN A 300 -13.70 13.71 -5.87
N SER A 301 -13.83 12.42 -5.58
CA SER A 301 -14.48 11.96 -4.35
C SER A 301 -13.73 12.42 -3.11
N TYR A 302 -12.40 12.29 -3.10
CA TYR A 302 -11.57 12.81 -2.00
C TYR A 302 -11.75 14.32 -1.82
N ILE A 303 -11.63 15.11 -2.89
CA ILE A 303 -11.79 16.57 -2.85
C ILE A 303 -13.15 16.98 -2.33
N SER A 304 -14.21 16.23 -2.68
CA SER A 304 -15.56 16.49 -2.19
C SER A 304 -15.73 16.30 -0.68
N HIS A 305 -14.91 15.42 -0.08
CA HIS A 305 -14.98 15.13 1.36
C HIS A 305 -13.99 15.97 2.19
N TYR A 306 -12.79 16.23 1.64
CA TYR A 306 -11.66 16.78 2.41
C TYR A 306 -11.11 18.10 1.86
N GLY A 307 -11.60 18.54 0.69
CA GLY A 307 -11.07 19.75 0.04
C GLY A 307 -9.84 19.48 -0.83
N VAL A 308 -9.08 20.53 -1.07
CA VAL A 308 -7.91 20.49 -1.97
C VAL A 308 -6.86 19.52 -1.45
N ILE A 309 -6.27 18.76 -2.37
CA ILE A 309 -5.14 17.87 -2.07
C ILE A 309 -3.91 18.75 -1.80
N ASP A 310 -3.25 18.51 -0.68
CA ASP A 310 -1.93 19.08 -0.39
C ASP A 310 -0.87 18.25 -1.14
N ASP A 311 -0.34 18.83 -2.23
CA ASP A 311 0.62 18.15 -3.09
C ASP A 311 1.96 17.88 -2.38
N ALA A 312 2.37 18.72 -1.43
CA ALA A 312 3.58 18.48 -0.66
C ALA A 312 3.42 17.28 0.29
N MET A 313 2.28 17.20 0.96
CA MET A 313 1.95 16.08 1.82
C MET A 313 1.74 14.78 1.00
N TYR A 314 1.11 14.88 -0.16
CA TYR A 314 0.96 13.76 -1.09
C TYR A 314 2.32 13.19 -1.51
N ALA A 315 3.26 14.04 -1.93
CA ALA A 315 4.62 13.64 -2.30
C ALA A 315 5.40 13.04 -1.11
N LEU A 316 5.17 13.54 0.13
CA LEU A 316 5.76 12.97 1.34
C LEU A 316 5.26 11.53 1.59
N LEU A 317 3.96 11.28 1.41
CA LEU A 317 3.38 9.94 1.53
C LEU A 317 3.91 8.98 0.45
N GLU A 318 4.08 9.44 -0.80
CA GLU A 318 4.75 8.65 -1.84
C GLU A 318 6.18 8.27 -1.44
N ALA A 319 6.94 9.24 -0.90
CA ALA A 319 8.29 8.99 -0.40
C ALA A 319 8.30 7.94 0.72
N TYR A 320 7.35 8.03 1.65
CA TYR A 320 7.17 7.07 2.74
C TYR A 320 6.89 5.64 2.21
N PHE A 321 5.93 5.48 1.30
CA PHE A 321 5.60 4.17 0.75
C PHE A 321 6.78 3.54 -0.01
N ALA A 322 7.50 4.34 -0.77
CA ALA A 322 8.70 3.86 -1.46
C ALA A 322 9.81 3.48 -0.47
N ALA A 323 10.09 4.33 0.53
CA ALA A 323 11.11 4.11 1.55
C ALA A 323 10.85 2.84 2.38
N ALA A 324 9.60 2.59 2.78
CA ALA A 324 9.22 1.38 3.50
C ALA A 324 9.61 0.11 2.74
N MET A 325 9.46 0.12 1.43
CA MET A 325 9.77 -1.05 0.60
C MET A 325 11.26 -1.22 0.30
N VAL A 326 12.09 -0.19 0.40
CA VAL A 326 13.56 -0.33 0.33
C VAL A 326 14.08 -1.35 1.34
N LEU A 327 13.41 -1.46 2.50
CA LEU A 327 13.79 -2.35 3.59
C LEU A 327 13.43 -3.83 3.34
N CYS A 328 12.60 -4.11 2.34
CA CYS A 328 11.98 -5.42 2.14
C CYS A 328 12.16 -5.97 0.72
N THR A 329 12.76 -5.21 -0.19
CA THR A 329 12.96 -5.58 -1.60
C THR A 329 14.43 -5.67 -1.94
N GLU A 330 14.76 -6.24 -3.09
CA GLU A 330 16.12 -6.45 -3.58
C GLU A 330 16.22 -6.08 -5.06
N GLY A 331 17.43 -5.91 -5.59
CA GLY A 331 17.73 -5.70 -7.00
C GLY A 331 17.06 -4.46 -7.58
N ILE A 332 16.55 -4.56 -8.82
CA ILE A 332 15.97 -3.43 -9.56
C ILE A 332 14.76 -2.82 -8.84
N GLU A 333 13.92 -3.64 -8.18
CA GLU A 333 12.80 -3.10 -7.40
C GLU A 333 13.31 -2.21 -6.27
N GLN A 334 14.32 -2.65 -5.51
CA GLN A 334 14.90 -1.88 -4.42
C GLN A 334 15.53 -0.57 -4.93
N GLN A 335 16.26 -0.62 -6.05
CA GLN A 335 16.84 0.57 -6.68
C GLN A 335 15.76 1.58 -7.08
N ALA A 336 14.71 1.13 -7.77
CA ALA A 336 13.59 1.98 -8.17
C ALA A 336 12.87 2.61 -6.96
N ARG A 337 12.70 1.84 -5.86
CA ARG A 337 12.11 2.32 -4.61
C ARG A 337 12.99 3.38 -3.95
N ALA A 338 14.29 3.19 -3.92
CA ALA A 338 15.24 4.14 -3.33
C ALA A 338 15.26 5.46 -4.14
N LEU A 339 15.27 5.39 -5.48
CA LEU A 339 15.17 6.55 -6.35
C LEU A 339 13.84 7.28 -6.16
N LYS A 340 12.70 6.55 -6.16
CA LYS A 340 11.37 7.14 -5.93
C LYS A 340 11.28 7.82 -4.56
N ALA A 341 11.76 7.17 -3.49
CA ALA A 341 11.74 7.75 -2.15
C ALA A 341 12.52 9.06 -2.10
N THR A 342 13.72 9.09 -2.70
CA THR A 342 14.57 10.28 -2.75
C THR A 342 13.93 11.40 -3.57
N PHE A 343 13.42 11.06 -4.77
CA PHE A 343 12.75 12.02 -5.68
C PHE A 343 11.49 12.63 -5.07
N SER A 344 10.60 11.79 -4.52
CA SER A 344 9.34 12.25 -3.92
C SER A 344 9.57 13.08 -2.66
N LEU A 345 10.55 12.72 -1.82
CA LEU A 345 10.88 13.54 -0.65
C LEU A 345 11.45 14.91 -1.05
N GLN A 346 12.34 14.97 -2.08
CA GLN A 346 12.82 16.24 -2.62
C GLN A 346 11.67 17.08 -3.17
N SER A 347 10.73 16.46 -3.89
CA SER A 347 9.54 17.13 -4.41
C SER A 347 8.66 17.70 -3.29
N ALA A 348 8.41 16.92 -2.23
CA ALA A 348 7.65 17.35 -1.06
C ALA A 348 8.26 18.59 -0.40
N LEU A 349 9.57 18.57 -0.18
CA LEU A 349 10.29 19.70 0.42
C LEU A 349 10.29 20.95 -0.48
N SER A 350 10.40 20.76 -1.80
CA SER A 350 10.37 21.85 -2.76
C SER A 350 8.99 22.50 -2.85
N LEU A 351 7.91 21.72 -2.81
CA LEU A 351 6.53 22.21 -2.79
C LEU A 351 6.20 22.94 -1.48
N ALA A 352 6.65 22.42 -0.34
CA ALA A 352 6.43 23.06 0.95
C ALA A 352 7.20 24.38 1.15
N ALA A 353 8.18 24.66 0.32
CA ALA A 353 8.95 25.92 0.35
C ALA A 353 8.34 27.05 -0.50
N GLN A 354 7.31 26.76 -1.29
CA GLN A 354 6.57 27.73 -2.13
C GLN A 354 5.43 28.38 -1.36
#